data_bf79b971ffcf990ee9ddb56dadf31874
#
_entry.id   bf79b971ffcf990ee9ddb56dadf31874
#
_cell.length_a   1.000
_cell.length_b   1.000
_cell.length_c   1.000
_cell.angle_alpha   90.00
_cell.angle_beta   90.00
_cell.angle_gamma   90.00
#
_symmetry.space_group_name_H-M   'P 1'
#
loop_
_entity.id
_entity.type
_entity.pdbx_description
1 polymer ?
#
loop_
_entity_poly.entity_id
_entity_poly.type
_entity_poly.pdbx_seq_one_letter_code
_entity_poly.pdbx_strand_id
1 'polypeptide(L)'
;MKQIAILLIAAYAVSAGATGLDGLEAFVKTVKTARTDFTQVVTVPAKEGQAARTKTSSGVFEFARPGRFRFVYKKPFEQTIVADGKTLWLYDVDLNQVTSRAQAQALGSTPAALIASAADLKALQADFALKADADSEGLEWVLATPKTKDSALQTVRVGFKAGELAVLEILDSFGQKSSLRFNAFKANVALEPSAFQFTPPAGADVIRQ
;
A
#
# COMPACT_ATOMS: atom_id res chain seq x y z
N MET A 1 27.87 57.91 -30.68
CA MET A 1 28.01 56.44 -30.59
C MET A 1 27.10 55.99 -29.47
N LYS A 2 25.92 55.44 -29.80
CA LYS A 2 24.93 54.93 -28.80
C LYS A 2 25.17 53.43 -28.66
N GLN A 3 25.57 53.02 -27.47
CA GLN A 3 25.66 51.58 -27.13
C GLN A 3 24.27 51.10 -26.68
N ILE A 4 23.77 50.14 -27.42
CA ILE A 4 22.52 49.41 -27.08
C ILE A 4 22.94 48.21 -26.25
N ALA A 5 22.56 48.23 -24.96
CA ALA A 5 22.75 47.10 -24.08
C ALA A 5 21.55 46.12 -24.28
N ILE A 6 21.83 44.95 -24.82
CA ILE A 6 20.88 43.84 -24.96
C ILE A 6 20.81 43.09 -23.63
N LEU A 7 19.68 43.23 -22.94
CA LEU A 7 19.40 42.49 -21.70
C LEU A 7 18.90 41.10 -22.08
N LEU A 8 19.74 40.07 -21.90
CA LEU A 8 19.32 38.67 -22.04
C LEU A 8 18.52 38.27 -20.80
N ILE A 9 17.20 38.17 -20.93
CA ILE A 9 16.34 37.58 -19.89
C ILE A 9 16.41 36.05 -20.06
N ALA A 10 17.16 35.37 -19.21
CA ALA A 10 17.15 33.92 -19.12
C ALA A 10 15.82 33.48 -18.46
N ALA A 11 14.89 32.96 -19.26
CA ALA A 11 13.70 32.31 -18.76
C ALA A 11 14.08 30.96 -18.12
N TYR A 12 14.11 30.90 -16.81
CA TYR A 12 14.17 29.62 -16.08
C TYR A 12 12.83 28.92 -16.24
N ALA A 13 12.76 27.90 -17.09
CA ALA A 13 11.64 26.97 -17.12
C ALA A 13 11.67 26.17 -15.79
N VAL A 14 10.82 26.52 -14.86
CA VAL A 14 10.54 25.68 -13.69
C VAL A 14 9.82 24.46 -14.23
N SER A 15 10.53 23.35 -14.35
CA SER A 15 9.90 22.05 -14.60
C SER A 15 9.01 21.76 -13.38
N ALA A 16 7.70 21.86 -13.54
CA ALA A 16 6.76 21.32 -12.58
C ALA A 16 7.00 19.80 -12.56
N GLY A 17 7.72 19.31 -11.57
CA GLY A 17 7.88 17.88 -11.33
C GLY A 17 6.49 17.26 -11.13
N ALA A 18 6.30 16.02 -11.60
CA ALA A 18 5.11 15.25 -11.29
C ALA A 18 4.97 15.17 -9.77
N THR A 19 3.76 15.40 -9.27
CA THR A 19 3.49 15.28 -7.84
C THR A 19 3.19 13.82 -7.48
N GLY A 20 3.32 13.44 -6.22
CA GLY A 20 2.90 12.11 -5.79
C GLY A 20 1.43 11.79 -6.15
N LEU A 21 0.55 12.82 -6.21
CA LEU A 21 -0.84 12.64 -6.66
C LEU A 21 -0.93 12.22 -8.12
N ASP A 22 -0.12 12.83 -9.00
CA ASP A 22 -0.06 12.44 -10.42
C ASP A 22 0.45 11.01 -10.55
N GLY A 23 1.45 10.64 -9.74
CA GLY A 23 1.97 9.27 -9.63
C GLY A 23 0.89 8.28 -9.21
N LEU A 24 0.11 8.61 -8.17
CA LEU A 24 -0.98 7.76 -7.69
C LEU A 24 -2.09 7.61 -8.76
N GLU A 25 -2.49 8.70 -9.40
CA GLU A 25 -3.50 8.68 -10.46
C GLU A 25 -3.05 7.80 -11.63
N ALA A 26 -1.83 8.03 -12.14
CA ALA A 26 -1.24 7.24 -13.21
C ALA A 26 -1.17 5.75 -12.81
N PHE A 27 -0.73 5.45 -11.59
CA PHE A 27 -0.63 4.08 -11.07
C PHE A 27 -1.98 3.37 -11.03
N VAL A 28 -3.00 3.99 -10.46
CA VAL A 28 -4.35 3.39 -10.40
C VAL A 28 -4.96 3.22 -11.78
N LYS A 29 -4.71 4.16 -12.70
CA LYS A 29 -5.22 4.14 -14.07
C LYS A 29 -4.56 3.06 -14.93
N THR A 30 -3.24 2.89 -14.82
CA THR A 30 -2.46 2.07 -15.76
C THR A 30 -2.10 0.69 -15.22
N VAL A 31 -1.92 0.52 -13.91
CA VAL A 31 -1.52 -0.76 -13.30
C VAL A 31 -2.75 -1.55 -12.88
N LYS A 32 -3.10 -2.58 -13.65
CA LYS A 32 -4.27 -3.44 -13.36
C LYS A 32 -3.91 -4.68 -12.58
N THR A 33 -2.70 -5.19 -12.78
CA THR A 33 -2.13 -6.31 -12.02
C THR A 33 -0.70 -5.98 -11.65
N ALA A 34 -0.21 -6.52 -10.54
CA ALA A 34 1.21 -6.45 -10.23
C ALA A 34 1.64 -7.61 -9.33
N ARG A 35 2.94 -7.88 -9.38
CA ARG A 35 3.66 -8.75 -8.46
C ARG A 35 4.93 -8.06 -8.00
N THR A 36 5.21 -8.12 -6.70
CA THR A 36 6.40 -7.51 -6.11
C THR A 36 6.83 -8.28 -4.87
N ASP A 37 8.11 -8.29 -4.60
CA ASP A 37 8.61 -8.68 -3.29
C ASP A 37 8.43 -7.51 -2.32
N PHE A 38 8.22 -7.79 -1.04
CA PHE A 38 8.15 -6.76 -0.02
C PHE A 38 8.98 -7.08 1.21
N THR A 39 9.42 -6.02 1.88
CA THR A 39 9.92 -6.05 3.24
C THR A 39 9.06 -5.11 4.06
N GLN A 40 8.48 -5.61 5.14
CA GLN A 40 7.66 -4.85 6.08
C GLN A 40 8.39 -4.69 7.40
N VAL A 41 8.43 -3.46 7.90
CA VAL A 41 8.92 -3.14 9.25
C VAL A 41 7.76 -2.57 10.04
N VAL A 42 7.38 -3.25 11.13
CA VAL A 42 6.34 -2.79 12.05
C VAL A 42 7.02 -2.33 13.33
N THR A 43 6.76 -1.08 13.72
CA THR A 43 7.26 -0.49 14.97
C THR A 43 6.09 -0.18 15.89
N VAL A 44 6.05 -0.88 17.02
CA VAL A 44 5.11 -0.61 18.12
C VAL A 44 5.75 0.45 19.01
N PRO A 45 5.04 1.57 19.31
CA PRO A 45 5.60 2.62 20.15
C PRO A 45 5.95 2.12 21.55
N ALA A 46 6.90 2.81 22.19
CA ALA A 46 7.22 2.58 23.59
C ALA A 46 5.97 2.79 24.47
N LYS A 47 5.78 1.93 25.42
CA LYS A 47 4.80 2.11 26.52
C LYS A 47 5.56 2.37 27.81
N GLU A 48 4.88 2.89 28.83
CA GLU A 48 5.50 3.13 30.13
C GLU A 48 6.22 1.90 30.64
N GLY A 49 7.52 2.03 30.91
CA GLY A 49 8.39 0.93 31.33
C GLY A 49 8.84 -0.05 30.24
N GLN A 50 8.48 0.15 28.97
CA GLN A 50 8.87 -0.74 27.87
C GLN A 50 9.42 0.05 26.68
N ALA A 51 10.53 -0.43 26.10
CA ALA A 51 11.09 0.14 24.88
C ALA A 51 10.18 -0.17 23.65
N ALA A 52 10.29 0.69 22.62
CA ALA A 52 9.66 0.42 21.32
C ALA A 52 10.13 -0.93 20.78
N ARG A 53 9.24 -1.67 20.13
CA ARG A 53 9.53 -2.97 19.54
C ARG A 53 9.40 -2.91 18.04
N THR A 54 10.36 -3.50 17.35
CA THR A 54 10.36 -3.57 15.89
C THR A 54 10.32 -5.03 15.43
N LYS A 55 9.44 -5.33 14.48
CA LYS A 55 9.35 -6.64 13.82
C LYS A 55 9.53 -6.44 12.32
N THR A 56 10.41 -7.22 11.71
CA THR A 56 10.61 -7.24 10.26
C THR A 56 10.05 -8.53 9.69
N SER A 57 9.29 -8.40 8.61
CA SER A 57 8.71 -9.50 7.84
C SER A 57 8.99 -9.29 6.36
N SER A 58 9.00 -10.36 5.58
CA SER A 58 9.18 -10.27 4.13
C SER A 58 8.37 -11.33 3.40
N GLY A 59 8.09 -11.08 2.13
CA GLY A 59 7.30 -11.98 1.32
C GLY A 59 7.03 -11.45 -0.09
N VAL A 60 5.93 -11.93 -0.67
CA VAL A 60 5.46 -11.55 -2.00
C VAL A 60 4.07 -10.94 -1.90
N PHE A 61 3.87 -9.85 -2.61
CA PHE A 61 2.56 -9.20 -2.78
C PHE A 61 2.14 -9.26 -4.24
N GLU A 62 0.91 -9.67 -4.46
CA GLU A 62 0.27 -9.72 -5.78
C GLU A 62 -1.10 -9.06 -5.69
N PHE A 63 -1.51 -8.36 -6.75
CA PHE A 63 -2.87 -7.87 -6.85
C PHE A 63 -3.41 -7.90 -8.29
N ALA A 64 -4.73 -7.95 -8.40
CA ALA A 64 -5.47 -7.77 -9.63
C ALA A 64 -6.72 -6.93 -9.35
N ARG A 65 -6.77 -5.72 -9.92
CA ARG A 65 -7.90 -4.79 -9.75
C ARG A 65 -9.17 -5.28 -10.46
N PRO A 66 -10.35 -4.98 -9.92
CA PRO A 66 -10.57 -4.40 -8.60
C PRO A 66 -10.54 -5.46 -7.49
N GLY A 67 -10.11 -5.06 -6.29
CA GLY A 67 -10.36 -5.75 -5.04
C GLY A 67 -9.66 -7.08 -4.77
N ARG A 68 -8.92 -7.65 -5.69
CA ARG A 68 -8.24 -8.93 -5.48
C ARG A 68 -6.77 -8.71 -5.14
N PHE A 69 -6.32 -9.34 -4.07
CA PHE A 69 -4.91 -9.29 -3.68
C PHE A 69 -4.50 -10.51 -2.87
N ARG A 70 -3.18 -10.74 -2.80
CA ARG A 70 -2.57 -11.79 -2.02
C ARG A 70 -1.25 -11.32 -1.44
N PHE A 71 -1.10 -11.47 -0.11
CA PHE A 71 0.17 -11.41 0.58
C PHE A 71 0.59 -12.81 0.98
N VAL A 72 1.83 -13.17 0.67
CA VAL A 72 2.47 -14.38 1.15
C VAL A 72 3.69 -13.97 1.96
N TYR A 73 3.56 -13.93 3.28
CA TYR A 73 4.67 -13.74 4.20
C TYR A 73 5.48 -15.02 4.25
N LYS A 74 6.80 -14.89 4.14
CA LYS A 74 7.76 -16.00 4.15
C LYS A 74 8.63 -15.99 5.40
N LYS A 75 8.87 -14.82 5.97
CA LYS A 75 9.72 -14.62 7.14
C LYS A 75 9.14 -13.57 8.06
N PRO A 76 9.32 -13.68 9.41
CA PRO A 76 9.90 -14.82 10.12
C PRO A 76 8.91 -15.98 10.24
N PHE A 77 7.60 -15.74 10.08
CA PHE A 77 6.51 -16.72 10.15
C PHE A 77 5.75 -16.74 8.84
N GLU A 78 5.35 -17.92 8.43
CA GLU A 78 4.57 -18.09 7.21
C GLU A 78 3.10 -17.73 7.45
N GLN A 79 2.60 -16.78 6.70
CA GLN A 79 1.22 -16.34 6.74
C GLN A 79 0.75 -15.99 5.33
N THR A 80 -0.47 -16.34 5.00
CA THR A 80 -1.07 -15.98 3.72
C THR A 80 -2.34 -15.16 3.95
N ILE A 81 -2.44 -14.01 3.28
CA ILE A 81 -3.64 -13.19 3.24
C ILE A 81 -4.14 -13.17 1.80
N VAL A 82 -5.39 -13.57 1.57
CA VAL A 82 -6.01 -13.56 0.24
C VAL A 82 -7.32 -12.81 0.29
N ALA A 83 -7.51 -11.88 -0.64
CA ALA A 83 -8.78 -11.23 -0.92
C ALA A 83 -9.24 -11.64 -2.30
N ASP A 84 -10.40 -12.28 -2.38
CA ASP A 84 -10.97 -12.83 -3.62
C ASP A 84 -11.98 -11.89 -4.31
N GLY A 85 -12.23 -10.73 -3.72
CA GLY A 85 -13.24 -9.75 -4.12
C GLY A 85 -14.51 -9.80 -3.26
N LYS A 86 -14.67 -10.81 -2.41
CA LYS A 86 -15.82 -10.99 -1.50
C LYS A 86 -15.36 -11.24 -0.07
N THR A 87 -14.41 -12.15 0.09
CA THR A 87 -13.90 -12.63 1.37
C THR A 87 -12.42 -12.28 1.51
N LEU A 88 -12.05 -11.84 2.70
CA LEU A 88 -10.66 -11.76 3.14
C LEU A 88 -10.36 -12.99 3.99
N TRP A 89 -9.38 -13.75 3.54
CA TRP A 89 -8.84 -14.94 4.20
C TRP A 89 -7.48 -14.60 4.80
N LEU A 90 -7.26 -15.02 6.03
CA LEU A 90 -5.96 -14.97 6.69
C LEU A 90 -5.64 -16.38 7.18
N TYR A 91 -4.55 -16.95 6.70
CA TYR A 91 -4.07 -18.26 7.11
C TYR A 91 -2.73 -18.13 7.82
N ASP A 92 -2.69 -18.53 9.07
CA ASP A 92 -1.49 -18.68 9.87
C ASP A 92 -1.05 -20.13 9.81
N VAL A 93 0.12 -20.37 9.23
CA VAL A 93 0.63 -21.75 8.99
C VAL A 93 1.03 -22.42 10.30
N ASP A 94 1.70 -21.69 11.20
CA ASP A 94 2.22 -22.23 12.46
C ASP A 94 1.08 -22.64 13.40
N LEU A 95 -0.03 -21.89 13.38
CA LEU A 95 -1.22 -22.19 14.18
C LEU A 95 -2.19 -23.14 13.47
N ASN A 96 -1.97 -23.42 12.19
CA ASN A 96 -2.92 -24.09 11.27
C ASN A 96 -4.34 -23.49 11.38
N GLN A 97 -4.43 -22.19 11.46
CA GLN A 97 -5.67 -21.45 11.68
C GLN A 97 -6.01 -20.54 10.52
N VAL A 98 -7.25 -20.55 10.10
CA VAL A 98 -7.81 -19.68 9.05
C VAL A 98 -8.84 -18.75 9.68
N THR A 99 -8.68 -17.45 9.48
CA THR A 99 -9.71 -16.47 9.77
C THR A 99 -10.31 -15.96 8.45
N SER A 100 -11.64 -15.91 8.37
CA SER A 100 -12.36 -15.35 7.23
C SER A 100 -13.35 -14.28 7.65
N ARG A 101 -13.46 -13.22 6.86
CA ARG A 101 -14.41 -12.14 7.07
C ARG A 101 -14.84 -11.50 5.75
N ALA A 102 -15.96 -10.81 5.75
CA ALA A 102 -16.40 -10.07 4.57
C ALA A 102 -15.35 -9.02 4.18
N GLN A 103 -14.86 -9.08 2.94
CA GLN A 103 -13.81 -8.20 2.46
C GLN A 103 -14.21 -6.72 2.58
N ALA A 104 -15.46 -6.36 2.29
CA ALA A 104 -15.95 -4.99 2.39
C ALA A 104 -15.76 -4.38 3.80
N GLN A 105 -15.88 -5.19 4.86
CA GLN A 105 -15.66 -4.75 6.25
C GLN A 105 -14.17 -4.63 6.60
N ALA A 106 -13.31 -5.37 5.89
CA ALA A 106 -11.89 -5.42 6.14
C ALA A 106 -11.11 -4.36 5.36
N LEU A 107 -11.64 -3.87 4.24
CA LEU A 107 -10.94 -2.96 3.32
C LEU A 107 -10.60 -1.63 3.99
N GLY A 108 -11.49 -1.09 4.82
CA GLY A 108 -11.26 0.16 5.55
C GLY A 108 -10.13 0.10 6.59
N SER A 109 -9.68 -1.11 6.96
CA SER A 109 -8.61 -1.33 7.95
C SER A 109 -7.36 -1.97 7.36
N THR A 110 -7.34 -2.24 6.06
CA THR A 110 -6.22 -2.95 5.41
C THR A 110 -5.55 -2.05 4.38
N PRO A 111 -4.30 -1.63 4.59
CA PRO A 111 -3.58 -0.74 3.67
C PRO A 111 -3.41 -1.30 2.25
N ALA A 112 -3.33 -2.62 2.11
CA ALA A 112 -3.36 -3.30 0.82
C ALA A 112 -4.64 -2.99 0.03
N ALA A 113 -5.74 -2.72 0.73
CA ALA A 113 -6.99 -2.31 0.13
C ALA A 113 -6.85 -0.99 -0.63
N LEU A 114 -6.09 -0.04 -0.10
CA LEU A 114 -5.84 1.23 -0.76
C LEU A 114 -5.18 1.01 -2.14
N ILE A 115 -4.26 0.06 -2.23
CA ILE A 115 -3.52 -0.23 -3.46
C ILE A 115 -4.34 -1.13 -4.40
N ALA A 116 -4.98 -2.16 -3.85
CA ALA A 116 -5.55 -3.25 -4.64
C ALA A 116 -7.04 -3.08 -4.97
N SER A 117 -7.82 -2.40 -4.12
CA SER A 117 -9.28 -2.33 -4.27
C SER A 117 -9.75 -1.17 -5.13
N ALA A 118 -9.01 -0.07 -5.20
CA ALA A 118 -9.45 1.09 -5.94
C ALA A 118 -9.54 0.80 -7.44
N ALA A 119 -10.72 0.96 -8.00
CA ALA A 119 -10.91 0.89 -9.45
C ALA A 119 -10.29 2.09 -10.16
N ASP A 120 -10.37 3.25 -9.52
CA ASP A 120 -9.86 4.54 -9.99
C ASP A 120 -9.57 5.48 -8.79
N LEU A 121 -9.01 6.66 -9.07
CA LEU A 121 -8.70 7.66 -8.06
C LEU A 121 -9.94 8.17 -7.32
N LYS A 122 -11.08 8.27 -8.02
CA LYS A 122 -12.35 8.73 -7.45
C LYS A 122 -12.86 7.76 -6.38
N ALA A 123 -12.69 6.45 -6.60
CA ALA A 123 -13.02 5.43 -5.60
C ALA A 123 -12.16 5.58 -4.34
N LEU A 124 -10.84 5.87 -4.48
CA LEU A 124 -9.98 6.18 -3.33
C LEU A 124 -10.42 7.45 -2.61
N GLN A 125 -10.79 8.48 -3.36
CA GLN A 125 -11.27 9.74 -2.81
C GLN A 125 -12.62 9.62 -2.10
N ALA A 126 -13.39 8.59 -2.33
CA ALA A 126 -14.63 8.34 -1.57
C ALA A 126 -14.29 8.07 -0.09
N ASP A 127 -13.27 7.26 0.17
CA ASP A 127 -12.92 6.79 1.51
C ASP A 127 -11.79 7.60 2.16
N PHE A 128 -10.93 8.25 1.36
CA PHE A 128 -9.75 8.98 1.83
C PHE A 128 -9.70 10.42 1.30
N ALA A 129 -9.24 11.33 2.16
CA ALA A 129 -8.75 12.62 1.72
C ALA A 129 -7.30 12.46 1.24
N LEU A 130 -7.06 12.72 -0.06
CA LEU A 130 -5.75 12.59 -0.69
C LEU A 130 -5.09 13.96 -0.81
N LYS A 131 -3.80 14.04 -0.46
CA LYS A 131 -3.00 15.25 -0.54
C LYS A 131 -1.58 14.90 -1.00
N ALA A 132 -1.00 15.72 -1.87
CA ALA A 132 0.44 15.65 -2.11
C ALA A 132 1.17 15.92 -0.80
N ASP A 133 2.17 15.11 -0.51
CA ASP A 133 3.04 15.30 0.66
C ASP A 133 4.44 15.69 0.20
N ALA A 134 5.25 16.21 1.12
CA ALA A 134 6.60 16.67 0.79
C ALA A 134 7.45 15.50 0.30
N ASP A 135 8.14 15.71 -0.82
CA ASP A 135 9.08 14.74 -1.37
C ASP A 135 10.24 14.52 -0.38
N SER A 136 10.56 13.29 -0.17
CA SER A 136 11.65 12.89 0.73
C SER A 136 12.25 11.56 0.31
N GLU A 137 13.52 11.35 0.59
CA GLU A 137 14.27 10.13 0.25
C GLU A 137 14.26 9.78 -1.26
N GLY A 138 14.07 10.79 -2.12
CA GLY A 138 13.94 10.59 -3.58
C GLY A 138 12.63 9.92 -3.99
N LEU A 139 11.60 10.05 -3.16
CA LEU A 139 10.25 9.55 -3.40
C LEU A 139 9.27 10.73 -3.47
N GLU A 140 8.32 10.61 -4.38
CA GLU A 140 7.14 11.47 -4.51
C GLU A 140 6.03 10.88 -3.62
N TRP A 141 5.53 11.66 -2.66
CA TRP A 141 4.63 11.15 -1.64
C TRP A 141 3.20 11.63 -1.78
N VAL A 142 2.27 10.74 -1.47
CA VAL A 142 0.85 11.04 -1.26
C VAL A 142 0.48 10.69 0.17
N LEU A 143 -0.14 11.62 0.87
CA LEU A 143 -0.81 11.39 2.14
C LEU A 143 -2.30 11.09 1.90
N ALA A 144 -2.75 9.96 2.39
CA ALA A 144 -4.14 9.56 2.40
C ALA A 144 -4.62 9.48 3.85
N THR A 145 -5.64 10.29 4.17
CA THR A 145 -6.26 10.31 5.50
C THR A 145 -7.67 9.74 5.40
N PRO A 146 -8.03 8.71 6.19
CA PRO A 146 -9.38 8.18 6.21
C PRO A 146 -10.40 9.26 6.54
N LYS A 147 -11.53 9.27 5.85
CA LYS A 147 -12.65 10.19 6.13
C LYS A 147 -13.52 9.71 7.29
N THR A 148 -13.52 8.41 7.55
CA THR A 148 -14.26 7.79 8.66
C THR A 148 -13.54 8.03 9.97
N LYS A 149 -14.22 8.62 10.96
CA LYS A 149 -13.62 8.99 12.26
C LYS A 149 -13.20 7.78 13.10
N ASP A 150 -13.90 6.66 12.98
CA ASP A 150 -13.63 5.42 13.72
C ASP A 150 -12.70 4.47 12.94
N SER A 151 -11.90 5.00 12.02
CA SER A 151 -10.93 4.20 11.27
C SER A 151 -9.83 3.68 12.20
N ALA A 152 -9.47 2.41 12.05
CA ALA A 152 -8.28 1.85 12.67
C ALA A 152 -6.97 2.45 12.13
N LEU A 153 -7.05 3.20 11.02
CA LEU A 153 -5.93 3.91 10.40
C LEU A 153 -6.01 5.40 10.72
N GLN A 154 -4.88 6.01 11.08
CA GLN A 154 -4.75 7.47 11.16
C GLN A 154 -4.33 8.05 9.81
N THR A 155 -3.25 7.53 9.24
CA THR A 155 -2.72 7.98 7.96
C THR A 155 -2.10 6.83 7.18
N VAL A 156 -2.14 6.96 5.86
CA VAL A 156 -1.39 6.13 4.92
C VAL A 156 -0.60 7.05 3.99
N ARG A 157 0.71 6.83 3.87
CA ARG A 157 1.56 7.52 2.91
C ARG A 157 1.96 6.55 1.82
N VAL A 158 1.84 6.96 0.58
CA VAL A 158 2.21 6.16 -0.59
C VAL A 158 3.36 6.87 -1.29
N GLY A 159 4.50 6.22 -1.38
CA GLY A 159 5.70 6.74 -2.01
C GLY A 159 5.95 6.11 -3.37
N PHE A 160 6.15 6.96 -4.36
CA PHE A 160 6.48 6.58 -5.73
C PHE A 160 7.94 6.94 -6.04
N LYS A 161 8.59 6.12 -6.84
CA LYS A 161 9.92 6.39 -7.40
C LYS A 161 9.85 6.23 -8.91
N ALA A 162 10.07 7.31 -9.63
CA ALA A 162 9.97 7.32 -11.10
C ALA A 162 8.65 6.72 -11.62
N GLY A 163 7.52 7.02 -10.95
CA GLY A 163 6.19 6.53 -11.28
C GLY A 163 5.86 5.10 -10.84
N GLU A 164 6.80 4.38 -10.21
CA GLU A 164 6.57 3.05 -9.67
C GLU A 164 6.29 3.10 -8.17
N LEU A 165 5.36 2.28 -7.70
CA LEU A 165 5.09 2.12 -6.27
C LEU A 165 6.32 1.56 -5.55
N ALA A 166 6.88 2.32 -4.62
CA ALA A 166 8.10 1.97 -3.90
C ALA A 166 7.87 1.70 -2.41
N VAL A 167 7.05 2.50 -1.76
CA VAL A 167 6.84 2.42 -0.30
C VAL A 167 5.39 2.66 0.06
N LEU A 168 4.91 1.97 1.09
CA LEU A 168 3.65 2.23 1.76
C LEU A 168 3.93 2.37 3.26
N GLU A 169 3.61 3.52 3.82
CA GLU A 169 3.71 3.76 5.26
C GLU A 169 2.32 3.92 5.88
N ILE A 170 2.14 3.33 7.04
CA ILE A 170 0.87 3.29 7.74
C ILE A 170 1.10 3.70 9.17
N LEU A 171 0.27 4.61 9.66
CA LEU A 171 0.12 4.91 11.07
C LEU A 171 -1.30 4.50 11.48
N ASP A 172 -1.40 3.60 12.44
CA ASP A 172 -2.69 3.19 12.99
C ASP A 172 -3.12 4.04 14.19
N SER A 173 -4.35 3.83 14.63
CA SER A 173 -4.94 4.56 15.78
C SER A 173 -4.27 4.27 17.12
N PHE A 174 -3.45 3.22 17.21
CA PHE A 174 -2.67 2.88 18.40
C PHE A 174 -1.24 3.42 18.38
N GLY A 175 -0.89 4.20 17.31
CA GLY A 175 0.44 4.77 17.12
C GLY A 175 1.46 3.78 16.56
N GLN A 176 1.03 2.58 16.15
CA GLN A 176 1.91 1.63 15.49
C GLN A 176 2.22 2.11 14.07
N LYS A 177 3.49 2.07 13.71
CA LYS A 177 3.96 2.39 12.36
C LYS A 177 4.30 1.13 11.62
N SER A 178 3.82 1.00 10.37
CA SER A 178 4.18 -0.07 9.46
C SER A 178 4.71 0.54 8.17
N SER A 179 5.91 0.14 7.74
CA SER A 179 6.50 0.55 6.47
C SER A 179 6.72 -0.68 5.60
N LEU A 180 6.08 -0.73 4.43
CA LEU A 180 6.29 -1.75 3.41
C LEU A 180 7.13 -1.15 2.29
N ARG A 181 8.31 -1.70 2.05
CA ARG A 181 9.14 -1.39 0.89
C ARG A 181 8.94 -2.47 -0.17
N PHE A 182 8.62 -2.05 -1.38
CA PHE A 182 8.41 -2.93 -2.52
C PHE A 182 9.68 -2.99 -3.37
N ASN A 183 10.05 -4.22 -3.76
CA ASN A 183 11.26 -4.48 -4.55
C ASN A 183 10.89 -5.32 -5.77
N ALA A 184 11.60 -5.12 -6.86
CA ALA A 184 11.35 -5.84 -8.11
C ALA A 184 9.87 -5.75 -8.56
N PHE A 185 9.30 -4.55 -8.50
CA PHE A 185 7.92 -4.30 -8.89
C PHE A 185 7.70 -4.63 -10.37
N LYS A 186 6.73 -5.48 -10.66
CA LYS A 186 6.35 -5.88 -12.02
C LYS A 186 4.89 -5.54 -12.25
N ALA A 187 4.65 -4.46 -13.01
CA ALA A 187 3.31 -4.04 -13.38
C ALA A 187 2.75 -4.85 -14.55
N ASN A 188 1.43 -5.01 -14.56
CA ASN A 188 0.65 -5.60 -15.64
C ASN A 188 1.11 -7.00 -16.06
N VAL A 189 1.59 -7.78 -15.09
CA VAL A 189 1.95 -9.18 -15.30
C VAL A 189 0.70 -10.06 -15.41
N ALA A 190 0.79 -11.13 -16.19
CA ALA A 190 -0.24 -12.16 -16.20
C ALA A 190 -0.25 -12.87 -14.84
N LEU A 191 -1.39 -12.86 -14.17
CA LEU A 191 -1.63 -13.58 -12.92
C LEU A 191 -2.79 -14.52 -13.12
N GLU A 192 -2.60 -15.77 -12.71
CA GLU A 192 -3.66 -16.78 -12.79
C GLU A 192 -4.81 -16.40 -11.83
N PRO A 193 -6.07 -16.51 -12.24
CA PRO A 193 -7.22 -16.25 -11.36
C PRO A 193 -7.19 -17.06 -10.06
N SER A 194 -6.63 -18.26 -10.09
CA SER A 194 -6.44 -19.14 -8.92
C SER A 194 -5.50 -18.56 -7.87
N ALA A 195 -4.61 -17.61 -8.23
CA ALA A 195 -3.74 -16.93 -7.27
C ALA A 195 -4.53 -16.17 -6.18
N PHE A 196 -5.77 -15.78 -6.47
CA PHE A 196 -6.67 -15.06 -5.57
C PHE A 196 -7.81 -15.91 -5.03
N GLN A 197 -7.72 -17.23 -5.17
CA GLN A 197 -8.64 -18.19 -4.57
C GLN A 197 -7.97 -18.81 -3.34
N PHE A 198 -8.73 -18.99 -2.28
CA PHE A 198 -8.23 -19.64 -1.07
C PHE A 198 -9.18 -20.76 -0.64
N THR A 199 -8.61 -21.93 -0.40
CA THR A 199 -9.30 -23.07 0.19
C THR A 199 -8.57 -23.40 1.48
N PRO A 200 -9.25 -23.43 2.64
CA PRO A 200 -8.65 -23.83 3.88
C PRO A 200 -7.98 -25.20 3.76
N PRO A 201 -6.74 -25.35 4.22
CA PRO A 201 -6.10 -26.67 4.27
C PRO A 201 -6.89 -27.68 5.11
N ALA A 202 -6.72 -28.96 4.80
CA ALA A 202 -7.35 -30.02 5.58
C ALA A 202 -6.87 -29.95 7.05
N GLY A 203 -7.82 -30.01 7.99
CA GLY A 203 -7.52 -29.95 9.42
C GLY A 203 -7.20 -28.54 9.96
N ALA A 204 -7.32 -27.49 9.15
CA ALA A 204 -7.20 -26.13 9.66
C ALA A 204 -8.42 -25.73 10.49
N ASP A 205 -8.20 -25.05 11.60
CA ASP A 205 -9.28 -24.41 12.37
C ASP A 205 -9.78 -23.17 11.63
N VAL A 206 -11.08 -23.09 11.34
CA VAL A 206 -11.67 -22.01 10.54
C VAL A 206 -12.59 -21.13 11.37
N ILE A 207 -12.13 -19.90 11.65
CA ILE A 207 -12.88 -18.88 12.38
C ILE A 207 -13.55 -17.94 11.36
N ARG A 208 -14.86 -17.80 11.42
CA ARG A 208 -15.65 -16.86 10.60
C ARG A 208 -16.10 -15.68 11.45
N GLN A 209 -15.83 -14.46 10.93
CA GLN A 209 -16.16 -13.18 11.58
C GLN A 209 -17.11 -12.35 10.71
#